data_f6aed6663180d834f6a3287cb6d29331
#
_entry.id   f6aed6663180d834f6a3287cb6d29331
#
_cell.length_a   1.000
_cell.length_b   1.000
_cell.length_c   1.000
_cell.angle_alpha   90.00
_cell.angle_beta   90.00
_cell.angle_gamma   90.00
#
_symmetry.space_group_name_H-M   'P 1'
#
loop_
_entity.id
_entity.type
_entity.pdbx_description
1 polymer ?
#
loop_
_entity_poly.entity_id
_entity_poly.type
_entity_poly.pdbx_seq_one_letter_code
_entity_poly.pdbx_strand_id
1 'polypeptide(L)'
;DMFCHWQYVISNLFGPIKSLVAWGNTDIPERRDEAGNVYKATADDSAYAIFLLEDGTVCQFNSSWCTRVRRDDLLTIQVDGIKGSAVAGLREVFVQHAAETPKPVWNPDIPQPINFYDNWQIVPNNIEYDNAFKIQWELFLRHVALDEPFRWTLMEGAKGVQLAELGMQSWKERRWVDVP
;
A
#
# COMPACT_ATOMS: atom_id res chain seq x y z
N ASP A 1 7.49 6.89 -7.99
CA ASP A 1 8.14 6.51 -6.73
C ASP A 1 7.29 5.47 -5.97
N MET A 2 6.08 5.80 -5.50
CA MET A 2 5.25 4.90 -4.67
C MET A 2 4.85 3.58 -5.36
N PHE A 3 4.67 3.56 -6.67
CA PHE A 3 4.31 2.34 -7.41
C PHE A 3 5.33 1.22 -7.26
N CYS A 4 6.63 1.55 -7.21
CA CYS A 4 7.67 0.56 -6.94
C CYS A 4 7.48 -0.12 -5.58
N HIS A 5 7.11 0.65 -4.54
CA HIS A 5 6.80 0.11 -3.22
C HIS A 5 5.52 -0.71 -3.22
N TRP A 6 4.48 -0.26 -3.91
CA TRP A 6 3.21 -0.99 -4.02
C TRP A 6 3.40 -2.35 -4.69
N GLN A 7 4.26 -2.44 -5.72
CA GLN A 7 4.62 -3.71 -6.34
C GLN A 7 5.08 -4.73 -5.30
N TYR A 8 6.00 -4.33 -4.41
CA TYR A 8 6.54 -5.22 -3.40
C TYR A 8 5.49 -5.61 -2.36
N VAL A 9 4.68 -4.67 -1.90
CA VAL A 9 3.61 -4.92 -0.91
C VAL A 9 2.57 -5.87 -1.50
N ILE A 10 2.04 -5.55 -2.67
CA ILE A 10 0.96 -6.33 -3.30
C ILE A 10 1.45 -7.73 -3.65
N SER A 11 2.57 -7.83 -4.39
CA SER A 11 3.06 -9.13 -4.87
C SER A 11 3.50 -10.06 -3.75
N ASN A 12 3.98 -9.52 -2.61
CA ASN A 12 4.42 -10.35 -1.48
C ASN A 12 3.29 -10.76 -0.54
N LEU A 13 2.24 -9.95 -0.43
CA LEU A 13 1.13 -10.23 0.50
C LEU A 13 -0.07 -10.87 -0.18
N PHE A 14 -0.32 -10.53 -1.46
CA PHE A 14 -1.60 -10.88 -2.11
C PHE A 14 -1.42 -11.62 -3.43
N GLY A 15 -0.27 -11.53 -4.08
CA GLY A 15 0.01 -12.20 -5.34
C GLY A 15 0.26 -11.28 -6.53
N PRO A 16 0.47 -11.86 -7.73
CA PRO A 16 0.87 -11.10 -8.89
C PRO A 16 -0.25 -10.19 -9.41
N ILE A 17 0.16 -9.01 -9.87
CA ILE A 17 -0.74 -8.02 -10.47
C ILE A 17 -0.94 -8.38 -11.94
N LYS A 18 -2.20 -8.47 -12.37
CA LYS A 18 -2.62 -8.74 -13.74
C LYS A 18 -2.82 -7.47 -14.55
N SER A 19 -3.48 -6.47 -13.97
CA SER A 19 -3.76 -5.21 -14.64
C SER A 19 -3.99 -4.09 -13.62
N LEU A 20 -3.89 -2.85 -14.09
CA LEU A 20 -4.11 -1.68 -13.25
C LEU A 20 -4.77 -0.53 -14.00
N VAL A 21 -5.43 0.34 -13.23
CA VAL A 21 -5.78 1.69 -13.64
C VAL A 21 -5.26 2.67 -12.59
N ALA A 22 -4.66 3.77 -13.04
CA ALA A 22 -3.98 4.71 -12.17
C ALA A 22 -4.30 6.17 -12.51
N TRP A 23 -4.17 7.02 -11.50
CA TRP A 23 -4.26 8.46 -11.60
C TRP A 23 -3.21 9.12 -10.71
N GLY A 24 -2.53 10.14 -11.23
CA GLY A 24 -1.64 11.00 -10.47
C GLY A 24 -2.13 12.45 -10.47
N ASN A 25 -1.70 13.24 -9.52
CA ASN A 25 -2.01 14.65 -9.45
C ASN A 25 -0.87 15.46 -8.83
N THR A 26 -0.76 16.72 -9.20
CA THR A 26 0.11 17.71 -8.53
C THR A 26 -0.79 18.68 -7.78
N ASP A 27 -1.11 18.32 -6.53
CA ASP A 27 -2.06 19.09 -5.70
C ASP A 27 -1.44 20.39 -5.19
N ILE A 28 -0.10 20.43 -5.04
CA ILE A 28 0.65 21.63 -4.66
C ILE A 28 1.59 22.01 -5.81
N PRO A 29 1.09 22.74 -6.83
CA PRO A 29 1.88 23.06 -8.02
C PRO A 29 2.94 24.12 -7.78
N GLU A 30 2.77 25.01 -6.79
CA GLU A 30 3.78 26.00 -6.41
C GLU A 30 4.40 25.60 -5.08
N ARG A 31 5.72 25.49 -5.06
CA ARG A 31 6.51 25.11 -3.88
C ARG A 31 7.65 26.09 -3.66
N ARG A 32 8.28 26.03 -2.48
CA ARG A 32 9.47 26.78 -2.15
C ARG A 32 10.63 25.82 -1.93
N ASP A 33 11.79 26.20 -2.45
CA ASP A 33 13.04 25.50 -2.16
C ASP A 33 13.59 25.87 -0.77
N GLU A 34 14.71 25.28 -0.38
CA GLU A 34 15.38 25.53 0.90
C GLU A 34 15.84 27.01 1.05
N ALA A 35 16.09 27.71 -0.04
CA ALA A 35 16.45 29.12 -0.07
C ALA A 35 15.22 30.05 -0.05
N GLY A 36 14.01 29.50 -0.08
CA GLY A 36 12.74 30.23 -0.08
C GLY A 36 12.26 30.69 -1.45
N ASN A 37 12.95 30.32 -2.55
CA ASN A 37 12.54 30.67 -3.91
C ASN A 37 11.32 29.84 -4.31
N VAL A 38 10.36 30.49 -4.95
CA VAL A 38 9.18 29.84 -5.49
C VAL A 38 9.54 29.10 -6.79
N TYR A 39 9.12 27.86 -6.92
CA TYR A 39 9.23 27.08 -8.15
C TYR A 39 7.95 26.33 -8.46
N LYS A 40 7.73 25.99 -9.73
CA LYS A 40 6.61 25.18 -10.18
C LYS A 40 7.01 23.70 -10.13
N ALA A 41 6.30 22.91 -9.33
CA ALA A 41 6.47 21.48 -9.30
C ALA A 41 5.94 20.84 -10.59
N THR A 42 6.69 19.89 -11.14
CA THR A 42 6.34 19.14 -12.36
C THR A 42 6.09 17.66 -12.07
N ALA A 43 6.46 17.19 -10.86
CA ALA A 43 6.19 15.83 -10.42
C ALA A 43 4.84 15.75 -9.70
N ASP A 44 4.19 14.59 -9.80
CA ASP A 44 3.03 14.26 -9.00
C ASP A 44 3.39 14.21 -7.52
N ASP A 45 2.44 14.58 -6.66
CA ASP A 45 2.52 14.50 -5.21
C ASP A 45 1.39 13.66 -4.60
N SER A 46 0.48 13.18 -5.44
CA SER A 46 -0.58 12.25 -5.11
C SER A 46 -0.72 11.19 -6.20
N ALA A 47 -0.85 9.93 -5.78
CA ALA A 47 -1.04 8.79 -6.67
C ALA A 47 -2.17 7.89 -6.14
N TYR A 48 -3.00 7.41 -7.06
CA TYR A 48 -4.15 6.56 -6.79
C TYR A 48 -4.16 5.44 -7.82
N ALA A 49 -4.45 4.20 -7.40
CA ALA A 49 -4.58 3.10 -8.33
C ALA A 49 -5.54 2.02 -7.84
N ILE A 50 -6.13 1.30 -8.80
CA ILE A 50 -6.82 0.04 -8.60
C ILE A 50 -6.04 -1.01 -9.36
N PHE A 51 -5.71 -2.11 -8.69
CA PHE A 51 -5.03 -3.27 -9.26
C PHE A 51 -5.99 -4.46 -9.25
N LEU A 52 -6.02 -5.20 -10.34
CA LEU A 52 -6.63 -6.52 -10.42
C LEU A 52 -5.52 -7.56 -10.37
N LEU A 53 -5.62 -8.51 -9.43
CA LEU A 53 -4.66 -9.59 -9.29
C LEU A 53 -5.06 -10.79 -10.16
N GLU A 54 -4.15 -11.74 -10.35
CA GLU A 54 -4.37 -12.92 -11.16
C GLU A 54 -5.51 -13.82 -10.63
N ASP A 55 -5.70 -13.85 -9.31
CA ASP A 55 -6.78 -14.61 -8.65
C ASP A 55 -8.14 -13.86 -8.63
N GLY A 56 -8.20 -12.66 -9.20
CA GLY A 56 -9.39 -11.81 -9.23
C GLY A 56 -9.53 -10.88 -8.03
N THR A 57 -8.60 -10.89 -7.07
CA THR A 57 -8.59 -9.92 -5.96
C THR A 57 -8.41 -8.50 -6.48
N VAL A 58 -9.19 -7.58 -5.94
CA VAL A 58 -9.09 -6.14 -6.26
C VAL A 58 -8.41 -5.42 -5.12
N CYS A 59 -7.32 -4.71 -5.44
CA CYS A 59 -6.60 -3.87 -4.49
C CYS A 59 -6.75 -2.40 -4.86
N GLN A 60 -7.10 -1.54 -3.90
CA GLN A 60 -7.06 -0.10 -4.05
C GLN A 60 -5.92 0.47 -3.21
N PHE A 61 -5.05 1.22 -3.85
CA PHE A 61 -3.95 1.91 -3.18
C PHE A 61 -3.98 3.40 -3.46
N ASN A 62 -3.61 4.16 -2.45
CA ASN A 62 -3.37 5.59 -2.59
C ASN A 62 -2.16 6.03 -1.75
N SER A 63 -1.47 7.05 -2.21
CA SER A 63 -0.39 7.70 -1.50
C SER A 63 -0.36 9.18 -1.84
N SER A 64 -0.13 10.03 -0.87
CA SER A 64 0.00 11.46 -1.10
C SER A 64 0.95 12.08 -0.07
N TRP A 65 1.76 13.04 -0.54
CA TRP A 65 2.57 13.93 0.29
C TRP A 65 1.82 15.16 0.79
N CYS A 66 0.58 15.36 0.29
CA CYS A 66 -0.20 16.59 0.50
C CYS A 66 -1.38 16.40 1.43
N THR A 67 -1.85 15.16 1.63
CA THR A 67 -3.01 14.89 2.46
C THR A 67 -2.71 15.02 3.94
N ARG A 68 -3.70 15.50 4.68
CA ARG A 68 -3.70 15.45 6.13
C ARG A 68 -4.40 14.17 6.55
N VAL A 69 -3.69 13.32 7.27
CA VAL A 69 -4.21 12.02 7.70
C VAL A 69 -4.55 12.03 9.18
N ARG A 70 -5.62 11.32 9.54
CA ARG A 70 -5.98 11.02 10.93
C ARG A 70 -5.99 9.51 11.10
N ARG A 71 -4.83 8.97 11.35
CA ARG A 71 -4.60 7.54 11.61
C ARG A 71 -3.40 7.40 12.53
N ASP A 72 -3.26 6.26 13.16
CA ASP A 72 -2.23 6.02 14.17
C ASP A 72 -0.87 5.63 13.56
N ASP A 73 -0.83 5.24 12.27
CA ASP A 73 0.38 4.79 11.61
C ASP A 73 0.57 5.43 10.23
N LEU A 74 1.78 5.37 9.71
CA LEU A 74 2.14 5.87 8.38
C LEU A 74 1.42 5.10 7.26
N LEU A 75 1.22 3.80 7.44
CA LEU A 75 0.57 2.91 6.49
C LEU A 75 -0.61 2.23 7.17
N THR A 76 -1.72 2.08 6.46
CA THR A 76 -2.83 1.21 6.84
C THR A 76 -3.23 0.37 5.65
N ILE A 77 -3.27 -0.93 5.84
CA ILE A 77 -3.76 -1.90 4.87
C ILE A 77 -4.97 -2.59 5.48
N GLN A 78 -6.11 -2.52 4.81
CA GLN A 78 -7.29 -3.30 5.15
C GLN A 78 -7.48 -4.41 4.13
N VAL A 79 -7.76 -5.61 4.60
CA VAL A 79 -8.04 -6.78 3.78
C VAL A 79 -9.39 -7.35 4.21
N ASP A 80 -10.29 -7.47 3.26
CA ASP A 80 -11.62 -8.03 3.49
C ASP A 80 -11.76 -9.35 2.73
N GLY A 81 -12.10 -10.41 3.45
CA GLY A 81 -12.30 -11.74 2.92
C GLY A 81 -13.60 -12.37 3.42
N ILE A 82 -14.01 -13.48 2.80
CA ILE A 82 -15.26 -14.18 3.12
C ILE A 82 -15.31 -14.76 4.54
N LYS A 83 -14.16 -14.94 5.19
CA LYS A 83 -14.06 -15.52 6.55
C LYS A 83 -13.78 -14.49 7.62
N GLY A 84 -13.45 -13.26 7.24
CA GLY A 84 -13.11 -12.18 8.15
C GLY A 84 -12.26 -11.13 7.47
N SER A 85 -11.87 -10.13 8.26
CA SER A 85 -11.09 -9.00 7.80
C SER A 85 -9.84 -8.80 8.67
N ALA A 86 -8.84 -8.15 8.11
CA ALA A 86 -7.65 -7.73 8.82
C ALA A 86 -7.34 -6.26 8.53
N VAL A 87 -6.85 -5.55 9.54
CA VAL A 87 -6.29 -4.20 9.39
C VAL A 87 -4.87 -4.22 9.92
N ALA A 88 -3.92 -3.84 9.09
CA ALA A 88 -2.51 -3.82 9.42
C ALA A 88 -1.91 -2.42 9.29
N GLY A 89 -1.15 -2.02 10.28
CA GLY A 89 -0.19 -0.92 10.20
C GLY A 89 1.23 -1.44 10.00
N LEU A 90 2.23 -0.64 10.35
CA LEU A 90 3.63 -1.06 10.30
C LEU A 90 4.01 -2.02 11.45
N ARG A 91 3.25 -2.01 12.54
CA ARG A 91 3.63 -2.71 13.78
C ARG A 91 2.50 -3.50 14.43
N GLU A 92 1.27 -3.24 14.07
CA GLU A 92 0.10 -3.88 14.66
C GLU A 92 -0.80 -4.46 13.59
N VAL A 93 -1.44 -5.57 13.91
CA VAL A 93 -2.43 -6.21 13.07
C VAL A 93 -3.65 -6.53 13.91
N PHE A 94 -4.81 -6.12 13.42
CA PHE A 94 -6.10 -6.45 14.00
C PHE A 94 -6.85 -7.38 13.04
N VAL A 95 -7.56 -8.34 13.60
CA VAL A 95 -8.40 -9.27 12.83
C VAL A 95 -9.80 -9.34 13.42
N GLN A 96 -10.80 -9.49 12.56
CA GLN A 96 -12.18 -9.73 12.95
C GLN A 96 -12.72 -10.91 12.14
N HIS A 97 -13.24 -11.92 12.84
CA HIS A 97 -13.86 -13.06 12.16
C HIS A 97 -15.23 -12.67 11.60
N ALA A 98 -15.62 -13.21 10.45
CA ALA A 98 -16.90 -12.90 9.80
C ALA A 98 -18.12 -13.17 10.70
N ALA A 99 -18.04 -14.20 11.57
CA ALA A 99 -19.10 -14.50 12.52
C ALA A 99 -19.29 -13.44 13.62
N GLU A 100 -18.26 -12.65 13.89
CA GLU A 100 -18.23 -11.59 14.89
C GLU A 100 -18.51 -10.20 14.31
N THR A 101 -18.73 -10.11 12.99
CA THR A 101 -18.98 -8.83 12.31
C THR A 101 -20.33 -8.26 12.74
N PRO A 102 -20.37 -7.07 13.35
CA PRO A 102 -21.61 -6.43 13.76
C PRO A 102 -22.47 -6.10 12.55
N LYS A 103 -23.78 -6.28 12.68
CA LYS A 103 -24.73 -5.89 11.63
C LYS A 103 -25.09 -4.42 11.79
N PRO A 104 -24.73 -3.54 10.86
CA PRO A 104 -25.09 -2.13 10.94
C PRO A 104 -26.59 -1.93 10.88
N VAL A 105 -27.08 -0.97 11.64
CA VAL A 105 -28.49 -0.56 11.64
C VAL A 105 -28.56 0.82 10.99
N TRP A 106 -29.31 0.92 9.91
CA TRP A 106 -29.58 2.20 9.27
C TRP A 106 -30.89 2.77 9.81
N ASN A 107 -30.79 3.80 10.64
CA ASN A 107 -31.92 4.60 11.08
C ASN A 107 -31.44 6.06 11.24
N PRO A 108 -31.90 7.02 10.42
CA PRO A 108 -31.45 8.41 10.49
C PRO A 108 -31.91 9.15 11.74
N ASP A 109 -32.92 8.62 12.45
CA ASP A 109 -33.51 9.27 13.64
C ASP A 109 -32.75 8.95 14.93
N ILE A 110 -31.82 7.99 14.92
CA ILE A 110 -31.03 7.62 16.07
C ILE A 110 -29.53 7.55 15.73
N PRO A 111 -28.65 7.84 16.71
CA PRO A 111 -27.22 7.56 16.55
C PRO A 111 -26.97 6.09 16.26
N GLN A 112 -25.90 5.78 15.50
CA GLN A 112 -25.51 4.40 15.23
C GLN A 112 -25.27 3.64 16.55
N PRO A 113 -26.05 2.57 16.86
CA PRO A 113 -25.96 1.83 18.12
C PRO A 113 -24.76 0.88 18.17
N ILE A 114 -24.07 0.68 17.05
CA ILE A 114 -22.96 -0.26 16.92
C ILE A 114 -21.65 0.48 17.00
N ASN A 115 -20.74 -0.03 17.82
CA ASN A 115 -19.34 0.36 17.76
C ASN A 115 -18.60 -0.57 16.78
N PHE A 116 -18.13 -0.01 15.66
CA PHE A 116 -17.43 -0.76 14.62
C PHE A 116 -16.03 -1.24 15.02
N TYR A 117 -15.53 -0.85 16.19
CA TYR A 117 -14.28 -1.36 16.76
C TYR A 117 -14.48 -2.60 17.65
N ASP A 118 -15.74 -2.96 17.97
CA ASP A 118 -16.01 -4.14 18.78
C ASP A 118 -15.62 -5.42 18.02
N ASN A 119 -15.19 -6.42 18.80
CA ASN A 119 -14.81 -7.75 18.31
C ASN A 119 -13.56 -7.79 17.40
N TRP A 120 -12.82 -6.71 17.26
CA TRP A 120 -11.49 -6.76 16.66
C TRP A 120 -10.50 -7.28 17.69
N GLN A 121 -9.69 -8.24 17.26
CA GLN A 121 -8.67 -8.87 18.09
C GLN A 121 -7.29 -8.46 17.60
N ILE A 122 -6.42 -8.04 18.53
CA ILE A 122 -5.03 -7.78 18.20
C ILE A 122 -4.28 -9.09 17.99
N VAL A 123 -3.49 -9.17 16.92
CA VAL A 123 -2.60 -10.31 16.68
C VAL A 123 -1.33 -10.10 17.52
N PRO A 124 -0.99 -11.04 18.42
CA PRO A 124 0.20 -10.90 19.25
C PRO A 124 1.48 -10.85 18.40
N ASN A 125 2.36 -9.92 18.72
CA ASN A 125 3.70 -9.85 18.14
C ASN A 125 4.63 -10.82 18.86
N ASN A 126 5.18 -11.78 18.12
CA ASN A 126 6.13 -12.76 18.63
C ASN A 126 7.59 -12.46 18.20
N ILE A 127 7.80 -11.39 17.46
CA ILE A 127 9.09 -11.01 16.88
C ILE A 127 9.37 -9.55 17.24
N GLU A 128 10.57 -9.27 17.72
CA GLU A 128 11.03 -7.89 17.90
C GLU A 128 11.23 -7.24 16.54
N TYR A 129 10.83 -5.98 16.44
CA TYR A 129 11.07 -5.19 15.23
C TYR A 129 12.52 -4.73 15.19
N ASP A 130 13.13 -4.89 14.03
CA ASP A 130 14.41 -4.27 13.75
C ASP A 130 14.26 -3.25 12.62
N ASN A 131 15.26 -2.42 12.43
CA ASN A 131 15.31 -1.46 11.35
C ASN A 131 15.32 -2.18 9.99
N ALA A 132 14.34 -1.88 9.12
CA ALA A 132 14.19 -2.55 7.84
C ALA A 132 15.41 -2.38 6.91
N PHE A 133 16.10 -1.23 6.96
CA PHE A 133 17.33 -1.01 6.19
C PHE A 133 18.48 -1.87 6.72
N LYS A 134 18.59 -2.04 8.04
CA LYS A 134 19.57 -2.94 8.64
C LYS A 134 19.32 -4.37 8.17
N ILE A 135 18.10 -4.87 8.28
CA ILE A 135 17.73 -6.23 7.84
C ILE A 135 18.06 -6.44 6.36
N GLN A 136 17.71 -5.47 5.51
CA GLN A 136 17.98 -5.54 4.08
C GLN A 136 19.49 -5.63 3.79
N TRP A 137 20.30 -4.81 4.48
CA TRP A 137 21.75 -4.87 4.35
C TRP A 137 22.34 -6.18 4.87
N GLU A 138 21.87 -6.71 5.99
CA GLU A 138 22.30 -8.00 6.51
C GLU A 138 22.03 -9.13 5.52
N LEU A 139 20.82 -9.19 4.94
CA LEU A 139 20.46 -10.18 3.93
C LEU A 139 21.34 -10.08 2.68
N PHE A 140 21.60 -8.85 2.20
CA PHE A 140 22.45 -8.63 1.05
C PHE A 140 23.91 -9.03 1.33
N LEU A 141 24.47 -8.65 2.47
CA LEU A 141 25.84 -9.01 2.85
C LEU A 141 25.99 -10.52 3.05
N ARG A 142 25.01 -11.21 3.60
CA ARG A 142 25.00 -12.67 3.71
C ARG A 142 24.99 -13.33 2.32
N HIS A 143 24.21 -12.80 1.40
CA HIS A 143 24.22 -13.25 0.01
C HIS A 143 25.62 -13.11 -0.62
N VAL A 144 26.25 -11.94 -0.48
CA VAL A 144 27.58 -11.67 -1.08
C VAL A 144 28.69 -12.50 -0.42
N ALA A 145 28.66 -12.64 0.90
CA ALA A 145 29.74 -13.28 1.66
C ALA A 145 29.58 -14.79 1.82
N LEU A 146 28.36 -15.30 1.85
CA LEU A 146 28.04 -16.69 2.19
C LEU A 146 27.28 -17.42 1.07
N ASP A 147 27.01 -16.75 -0.05
CA ASP A 147 26.21 -17.28 -1.18
C ASP A 147 24.79 -17.71 -0.76
N GLU A 148 24.24 -17.08 0.29
CA GLU A 148 22.85 -17.34 0.71
C GLU A 148 21.85 -16.80 -0.31
N PRO A 149 20.68 -17.44 -0.48
CA PRO A 149 19.65 -16.95 -1.40
C PRO A 149 19.21 -15.52 -1.08
N PHE A 150 19.17 -14.64 -2.09
CA PHE A 150 18.67 -13.28 -1.98
C PHE A 150 17.48 -13.07 -2.91
N ARG A 151 16.30 -12.92 -2.30
CA ARG A 151 15.03 -12.84 -3.04
C ARG A 151 14.83 -11.53 -3.83
N TRP A 152 15.52 -10.47 -3.44
CA TRP A 152 15.37 -9.13 -4.04
C TRP A 152 16.36 -8.93 -5.18
N THR A 153 16.17 -9.67 -6.26
CA THR A 153 17.02 -9.63 -7.44
C THR A 153 16.81 -8.36 -8.26
N LEU A 154 17.70 -8.10 -9.21
CA LEU A 154 17.54 -7.01 -10.19
C LEU A 154 16.24 -7.16 -11.00
N MET A 155 15.77 -8.39 -11.22
CA MET A 155 14.49 -8.64 -11.88
C MET A 155 13.31 -8.15 -11.05
N GLU A 156 13.35 -8.37 -9.73
CA GLU A 156 12.32 -7.81 -8.84
C GLU A 156 12.34 -6.28 -8.84
N GLY A 157 13.54 -5.67 -8.89
CA GLY A 157 13.67 -4.23 -9.08
C GLY A 157 13.07 -3.75 -10.41
N ALA A 158 13.31 -4.47 -11.50
CA ALA A 158 12.75 -4.16 -12.81
C ALA A 158 11.22 -4.20 -12.84
N LYS A 159 10.59 -5.19 -12.17
CA LYS A 159 9.12 -5.25 -12.00
C LYS A 159 8.55 -4.01 -11.31
N GLY A 160 9.24 -3.51 -10.28
CA GLY A 160 8.83 -2.28 -9.60
C GLY A 160 8.85 -1.07 -10.54
N VAL A 161 9.90 -0.92 -11.33
CA VAL A 161 10.01 0.15 -12.34
C VAL A 161 8.95 -0.01 -13.43
N GLN A 162 8.76 -1.23 -13.92
CA GLN A 162 7.72 -1.54 -14.92
C GLN A 162 6.33 -1.14 -14.43
N LEU A 163 5.98 -1.47 -13.18
CA LEU A 163 4.68 -1.09 -12.62
C LEU A 163 4.51 0.44 -12.57
N ALA A 164 5.58 1.18 -12.24
CA ALA A 164 5.55 2.63 -12.25
C ALA A 164 5.32 3.20 -13.66
N GLU A 165 5.98 2.66 -14.67
CA GLU A 165 5.81 3.06 -16.09
C GLU A 165 4.39 2.75 -16.57
N LEU A 166 3.86 1.56 -16.26
CA LEU A 166 2.49 1.17 -16.61
C LEU A 166 1.44 2.04 -15.89
N GLY A 167 1.71 2.45 -14.64
CA GLY A 167 0.88 3.40 -13.91
C GLY A 167 0.84 4.77 -14.60
N MET A 168 1.97 5.29 -15.02
CA MET A 168 2.05 6.54 -15.80
C MET A 168 1.38 6.42 -17.17
N GLN A 169 1.50 5.27 -17.82
CA GLN A 169 0.82 4.99 -19.08
C GLN A 169 -0.70 5.00 -18.87
N SER A 170 -1.19 4.29 -17.87
CA SER A 170 -2.62 4.25 -17.53
C SER A 170 -3.18 5.65 -17.27
N TRP A 171 -2.48 6.46 -16.46
CA TRP A 171 -2.86 7.84 -16.19
C TRP A 171 -2.93 8.70 -17.44
N LYS A 172 -1.90 8.64 -18.28
CA LYS A 172 -1.82 9.41 -19.53
C LYS A 172 -2.90 9.01 -20.55
N GLU A 173 -3.13 7.70 -20.70
CA GLU A 173 -4.07 7.14 -21.68
C GLU A 173 -5.50 7.02 -21.12
N ARG A 174 -5.68 7.20 -19.81
CA ARG A 174 -6.98 7.11 -19.10
C ARG A 174 -7.68 5.77 -19.31
N ARG A 175 -6.95 4.68 -19.20
CA ARG A 175 -7.46 3.31 -19.39
C ARG A 175 -6.76 2.31 -18.49
N TRP A 176 -7.37 1.13 -18.40
CA TRP A 176 -6.70 -0.05 -17.83
C TRP A 176 -5.50 -0.45 -18.68
N VAL A 177 -4.45 -0.93 -18.01
CA VAL A 177 -3.22 -1.43 -18.63
C VAL A 177 -2.91 -2.79 -18.03
N ASP A 178 -2.63 -3.77 -18.89
CA ASP A 178 -2.21 -5.09 -18.45
C ASP A 178 -0.73 -5.08 -18.03
N VAL A 179 -0.41 -5.91 -17.04
CA VAL A 179 0.96 -6.17 -16.59
C VAL A 179 1.43 -7.44 -17.27
N PRO A 180 2.48 -7.39 -18.09
CA PRO A 180 2.98 -8.54 -18.86
C PRO A 180 3.71 -9.57 -17.99
#